data_d0c8a50c7dd6afd400f2c12903dcc826
#
_entry.id   d0c8a50c7dd6afd400f2c12903dcc826
#
_cell.length_a   1.000
_cell.length_b   1.000
_cell.length_c   1.000
_cell.angle_alpha   90.00
_cell.angle_beta   90.00
_cell.angle_gamma   90.00
#
_symmetry.space_group_name_H-M   'P 1'
#
loop_
_entity.id
_entity.type
_entity.pdbx_description
1 polymer ?
#
loop_
_entity_poly.entity_id
_entity_poly.type
_entity_poly.pdbx_seq_one_letter_code
_entity_poly.pdbx_strand_id
1 'polypeptide(L)'
;QPVGSPDTLIPMIDFQLTEKTSQAWLDTVMADFNSFLLDHASCEKKASGMAISMISHYPDKPELVSEMLNLAVEELNHYRDVIRLILQKNLVPASDRKDEYVNRLHKAMDQGKDAYMLDRLLIASIVEARGAERFRLIANALPKGKLKQFYQAISDSESRHYQLFLKLAAHYFDEERISPRLTSLLDIEAAIIRSLPLAPALH
;
A
#
# COMPACT_ATOMS: atom_id res chain seq x y z
N GLN A 1 -9.67 -12.76 43.49
CA GLN A 1 -9.58 -13.56 42.27
C GLN A 1 -9.44 -12.60 41.09
N PRO A 2 -8.39 -12.69 40.28
CA PRO A 2 -8.29 -11.90 39.06
C PRO A 2 -9.17 -12.55 38.00
N VAL A 3 -10.12 -11.79 37.48
CA VAL A 3 -10.91 -12.17 36.30
C VAL A 3 -9.98 -11.95 35.10
N GLY A 4 -9.50 -13.05 34.53
CA GLY A 4 -8.76 -13.04 33.28
C GLY A 4 -9.66 -12.54 32.16
N SER A 5 -9.22 -11.49 31.47
CA SER A 5 -9.79 -11.10 30.20
C SER A 5 -9.60 -12.24 29.19
N PRO A 6 -10.62 -12.69 28.48
CA PRO A 6 -10.39 -13.61 27.38
C PRO A 6 -9.63 -12.87 26.29
N ASP A 7 -8.41 -13.34 25.99
CA ASP A 7 -7.74 -13.04 24.73
C ASP A 7 -8.68 -13.52 23.59
N THR A 8 -9.54 -12.63 23.14
CA THR A 8 -10.32 -12.84 21.94
C THR A 8 -9.30 -12.82 20.80
N LEU A 9 -8.94 -14.00 20.31
CA LEU A 9 -8.18 -14.17 19.08
C LEU A 9 -8.95 -13.43 17.99
N ILE A 10 -8.48 -12.24 17.62
CA ILE A 10 -9.00 -11.52 16.46
C ILE A 10 -8.73 -12.45 15.26
N PRO A 11 -9.77 -12.88 14.53
CA PRO A 11 -9.55 -13.73 13.37
C PRO A 11 -8.59 -13.02 12.42
N MET A 12 -7.53 -13.70 12.02
CA MET A 12 -6.54 -13.15 11.09
C MET A 12 -7.16 -13.13 9.70
N ILE A 13 -7.78 -12.00 9.36
CA ILE A 13 -8.28 -11.76 8.00
C ILE A 13 -7.05 -11.63 7.12
N ASP A 14 -7.03 -12.38 6.02
CA ASP A 14 -6.00 -12.29 4.99
C ASP A 14 -6.65 -12.41 3.61
N PHE A 15 -5.95 -11.99 2.57
CA PHE A 15 -6.44 -12.08 1.21
C PHE A 15 -5.30 -12.28 0.21
N GLN A 16 -5.68 -12.70 -0.99
CA GLN A 16 -4.82 -12.70 -2.17
C GLN A 16 -5.39 -11.75 -3.22
N LEU A 17 -4.51 -11.03 -3.90
CA LEU A 17 -4.92 -10.21 -5.04
C LEU A 17 -5.53 -11.10 -6.13
N THR A 18 -6.71 -10.70 -6.63
CA THR A 18 -7.46 -11.47 -7.64
C THR A 18 -6.72 -11.48 -8.98
N GLU A 19 -6.10 -10.36 -9.37
CA GLU A 19 -5.29 -10.24 -10.57
C GLU A 19 -3.81 -10.18 -10.22
N LYS A 20 -2.98 -10.99 -10.88
CA LYS A 20 -1.52 -10.94 -10.72
C LYS A 20 -0.91 -9.91 -11.66
N THR A 21 0.16 -9.25 -11.22
CA THR A 21 0.94 -8.37 -12.09
C THR A 21 1.56 -9.16 -13.25
N SER A 22 1.39 -8.66 -14.47
CA SER A 22 1.88 -9.32 -15.68
C SER A 22 3.39 -9.20 -15.85
N GLN A 23 4.00 -10.16 -16.56
CA GLN A 23 5.40 -10.06 -16.96
C GLN A 23 5.67 -8.80 -17.79
N ALA A 24 4.72 -8.40 -18.66
CA ALA A 24 4.83 -7.19 -19.47
C ALA A 24 4.97 -5.91 -18.64
N TRP A 25 4.33 -5.83 -17.46
CA TRP A 25 4.56 -4.72 -16.54
C TRP A 25 6.00 -4.72 -16.02
N LEU A 26 6.50 -5.87 -15.58
CA LEU A 26 7.88 -5.97 -15.09
C LEU A 26 8.90 -5.60 -16.17
N ASP A 27 8.70 -6.09 -17.40
CA ASP A 27 9.57 -5.77 -18.54
C ASP A 27 9.57 -4.25 -18.82
N THR A 28 8.40 -3.60 -18.74
CA THR A 28 8.26 -2.15 -18.92
C THR A 28 9.02 -1.37 -17.83
N VAL A 29 8.91 -1.79 -16.58
CA VAL A 29 9.65 -1.18 -15.46
C VAL A 29 11.15 -1.36 -15.62
N MET A 30 11.61 -2.57 -15.96
CA MET A 30 13.03 -2.86 -16.11
C MET A 30 13.64 -2.16 -17.33
N ALA A 31 12.86 -1.86 -18.36
CA ALA A 31 13.30 -1.11 -19.54
C ALA A 31 13.50 0.39 -19.23
N ASP A 32 12.77 0.97 -18.29
CA ASP A 32 12.90 2.36 -17.86
C ASP A 32 12.84 2.49 -16.32
N PHE A 33 13.83 1.93 -15.68
CA PHE A 33 13.92 1.90 -14.22
C PHE A 33 14.09 3.30 -13.59
N ASN A 34 14.64 4.26 -14.33
CA ASN A 34 14.77 5.63 -13.84
C ASN A 34 13.39 6.30 -13.67
N SER A 35 12.50 6.17 -14.66
CA SER A 35 11.14 6.67 -14.53
C SER A 35 10.37 5.96 -13.41
N PHE A 36 10.58 4.66 -13.25
CA PHE A 36 10.02 3.92 -12.12
C PHE A 36 10.50 4.45 -10.76
N LEU A 37 11.79 4.76 -10.59
CA LEU A 37 12.31 5.33 -9.34
C LEU A 37 11.65 6.67 -8.99
N LEU A 38 11.42 7.52 -9.99
CA LEU A 38 10.76 8.82 -9.79
C LEU A 38 9.31 8.64 -9.34
N ASP A 39 8.60 7.70 -9.94
CA ASP A 39 7.22 7.36 -9.55
C ASP A 39 7.17 6.73 -8.16
N HIS A 40 8.08 5.78 -7.86
CA HIS A 40 8.20 5.14 -6.55
C HIS A 40 8.38 6.19 -5.43
N ALA A 41 9.28 7.15 -5.60
CA ALA A 41 9.46 8.23 -4.63
C ALA A 41 8.16 9.00 -4.39
N SER A 42 7.39 9.30 -5.45
CA SER A 42 6.10 9.96 -5.32
C SER A 42 5.08 9.11 -4.56
N CYS A 43 5.07 7.78 -4.78
CA CYS A 43 4.17 6.86 -4.07
C CYS A 43 4.46 6.83 -2.57
N GLU A 44 5.72 6.70 -2.15
CA GLU A 44 6.12 6.70 -0.73
C GLU A 44 5.72 8.01 -0.02
N LYS A 45 5.97 9.14 -0.66
CA LYS A 45 5.56 10.44 -0.12
C LYS A 45 4.04 10.53 0.05
N LYS A 46 3.27 10.03 -0.92
CA LYS A 46 1.80 10.01 -0.85
C LYS A 46 1.29 9.07 0.23
N ALA A 47 1.94 7.91 0.42
CA ALA A 47 1.60 6.96 1.48
C ALA A 47 1.79 7.59 2.87
N SER A 48 2.92 8.26 3.12
CA SER A 48 3.14 9.04 4.35
C SER A 48 2.06 10.10 4.56
N GLY A 49 1.73 10.87 3.52
CA GLY A 49 0.66 11.90 3.56
C GLY A 49 -0.72 11.31 3.82
N MET A 50 -1.03 10.14 3.27
CA MET A 50 -2.28 9.42 3.51
C MET A 50 -2.41 9.01 4.98
N ALA A 51 -1.35 8.47 5.59
CA ALA A 51 -1.34 8.10 7.01
C ALA A 51 -1.59 9.32 7.91
N ILE A 52 -0.94 10.46 7.65
CA ILE A 52 -1.19 11.72 8.37
C ILE A 52 -2.63 12.20 8.15
N SER A 53 -3.18 12.09 6.95
CA SER A 53 -4.57 12.43 6.66
C SER A 53 -5.55 11.57 7.46
N MET A 54 -5.26 10.27 7.66
CA MET A 54 -6.11 9.40 8.48
C MET A 54 -6.12 9.84 9.95
N ILE A 55 -4.99 10.24 10.51
CA ILE A 55 -4.92 10.81 11.87
C ILE A 55 -5.83 12.03 12.00
N SER A 56 -5.78 12.93 11.01
CA SER A 56 -6.58 14.16 11.01
C SER A 56 -8.09 13.90 10.92
N HIS A 57 -8.50 12.83 10.22
CA HIS A 57 -9.93 12.49 10.06
C HIS A 57 -10.49 11.67 11.23
N TYR A 58 -9.64 10.92 11.94
CA TYR A 58 -10.05 10.00 13.00
C TYR A 58 -9.26 10.22 14.32
N PRO A 59 -9.21 11.47 14.83
CA PRO A 59 -8.44 11.78 16.05
C PRO A 59 -9.00 11.11 17.30
N ASP A 60 -10.24 10.64 17.24
CA ASP A 60 -10.95 9.90 18.28
C ASP A 60 -10.64 8.39 18.29
N LYS A 61 -9.74 7.92 17.46
CA LYS A 61 -9.35 6.51 17.30
C LYS A 61 -7.90 6.29 17.72
N PRO A 62 -7.58 6.14 19.02
CA PRO A 62 -6.20 6.17 19.53
C PRO A 62 -5.32 5.07 18.92
N GLU A 63 -5.84 3.86 18.70
CA GLU A 63 -5.10 2.77 18.08
C GLU A 63 -4.70 3.13 16.63
N LEU A 64 -5.67 3.62 15.84
CA LEU A 64 -5.41 4.08 14.47
C LEU A 64 -4.41 5.24 14.46
N VAL A 65 -4.56 6.21 15.36
CA VAL A 65 -3.65 7.37 15.45
C VAL A 65 -2.21 6.91 15.72
N SER A 66 -2.01 5.99 16.66
CA SER A 66 -0.69 5.45 17.02
C SER A 66 -0.05 4.72 15.82
N GLU A 67 -0.79 3.82 15.18
CA GLU A 67 -0.28 3.03 14.05
C GLU A 67 -0.02 3.90 12.81
N MET A 68 -0.90 4.85 12.52
CA MET A 68 -0.71 5.75 11.37
C MET A 68 0.46 6.71 11.57
N LEU A 69 0.76 7.12 12.80
CA LEU A 69 1.94 7.93 13.08
C LEU A 69 3.24 7.14 12.79
N ASN A 70 3.30 5.89 13.24
CA ASN A 70 4.43 5.01 12.97
C ASN A 70 4.59 4.76 11.46
N LEU A 71 3.49 4.45 10.78
CA LEU A 71 3.46 4.24 9.34
C LEU A 71 3.94 5.49 8.57
N ALA A 72 3.43 6.67 8.92
CA ALA A 72 3.83 7.92 8.25
C ALA A 72 5.34 8.17 8.32
N VAL A 73 5.97 7.85 9.47
CA VAL A 73 7.42 7.97 9.65
C VAL A 73 8.16 6.91 8.81
N GLU A 74 7.68 5.67 8.78
CA GLU A 74 8.28 4.59 8.00
C GLU A 74 8.25 4.94 6.49
N GLU A 75 7.09 5.36 5.95
CA GLU A 75 6.94 5.77 4.57
C GLU A 75 7.79 7.00 4.20
N LEU A 76 7.92 7.95 5.13
CA LEU A 76 8.82 9.09 4.93
C LEU A 76 10.29 8.66 4.88
N ASN A 77 10.68 7.64 5.63
CA ASN A 77 12.01 7.05 5.54
C ASN A 77 12.23 6.33 4.20
N HIS A 78 11.23 5.56 3.72
CA HIS A 78 11.27 4.95 2.38
C HIS A 78 11.44 6.03 1.30
N TYR A 79 10.63 7.08 1.33
CA TYR A 79 10.77 8.23 0.43
C TYR A 79 12.18 8.81 0.44
N ARG A 80 12.74 9.08 1.63
CA ARG A 80 14.11 9.59 1.78
C ARG A 80 15.13 8.67 1.13
N ASP A 81 14.99 7.36 1.31
CA ASP A 81 15.95 6.39 0.79
C ASP A 81 15.85 6.25 -0.74
N VAL A 82 14.65 6.32 -1.31
CA VAL A 82 14.44 6.38 -2.77
C VAL A 82 15.00 7.69 -3.35
N ILE A 83 14.79 8.82 -2.69
CA ILE A 83 15.39 10.11 -3.11
C ILE A 83 16.93 10.03 -3.12
N ARG A 84 17.55 9.38 -2.16
CA ARG A 84 19.00 9.14 -2.16
C ARG A 84 19.44 8.34 -3.39
N LEU A 85 18.71 7.28 -3.76
CA LEU A 85 18.99 6.52 -4.98
C LEU A 85 18.86 7.37 -6.24
N ILE A 86 17.84 8.22 -6.33
CA ILE A 86 17.63 9.16 -7.44
C ILE A 86 18.81 10.12 -7.58
N LEU A 87 19.23 10.75 -6.48
CA LEU A 87 20.35 11.70 -6.47
C LEU A 87 21.68 11.03 -6.79
N GLN A 88 21.92 9.81 -6.30
CA GLN A 88 23.13 9.02 -6.64
C GLN A 88 23.22 8.69 -8.14
N LYS A 89 22.10 8.64 -8.84
CA LYS A 89 22.04 8.46 -10.29
C LYS A 89 22.13 9.79 -11.08
N ASN A 90 22.33 10.92 -10.39
CA ASN A 90 22.28 12.26 -10.98
C ASN A 90 20.94 12.59 -11.66
N LEU A 91 19.85 11.99 -11.16
CA LEU A 91 18.50 12.30 -11.58
C LEU A 91 17.92 13.42 -10.72
N VAL A 92 16.93 14.13 -11.27
CA VAL A 92 16.17 15.16 -10.54
C VAL A 92 14.83 14.60 -10.14
N PRO A 93 14.41 14.74 -8.87
CA PRO A 93 13.08 14.34 -8.45
C PRO A 93 11.99 14.98 -9.31
N ALA A 94 10.98 14.20 -9.70
CA ALA A 94 9.90 14.68 -10.53
C ALA A 94 8.79 15.31 -9.67
N SER A 95 7.96 16.18 -10.29
CA SER A 95 6.69 16.59 -9.71
C SER A 95 5.72 15.41 -9.63
N ASP A 96 4.81 15.44 -8.64
CA ASP A 96 3.83 14.37 -8.47
C ASP A 96 2.94 14.23 -9.70
N ARG A 97 2.73 12.97 -10.10
CA ARG A 97 1.72 12.60 -11.08
C ARG A 97 0.45 12.13 -10.38
N LYS A 98 -0.69 12.27 -11.07
CA LYS A 98 -1.93 11.63 -10.63
C LYS A 98 -1.75 10.12 -10.73
N ASP A 99 -2.02 9.43 -9.65
CA ASP A 99 -2.08 7.98 -9.61
C ASP A 99 -3.50 7.54 -9.99
N GLU A 100 -3.67 7.13 -11.24
CA GLU A 100 -4.99 6.73 -11.77
C GLU A 100 -5.51 5.45 -11.08
N TYR A 101 -4.63 4.53 -10.71
CA TYR A 101 -4.99 3.32 -9.97
C TYR A 101 -5.61 3.67 -8.61
N VAL A 102 -4.92 4.45 -7.79
CA VAL A 102 -5.41 4.87 -6.47
C VAL A 102 -6.67 5.73 -6.62
N ASN A 103 -6.69 6.65 -7.58
CA ASN A 103 -7.86 7.50 -7.82
C ASN A 103 -9.11 6.69 -8.18
N ARG A 104 -8.98 5.63 -8.97
CA ARG A 104 -10.13 4.77 -9.34
C ARG A 104 -10.60 3.92 -8.16
N LEU A 105 -9.69 3.43 -7.32
CA LEU A 105 -10.06 2.76 -6.07
C LEU A 105 -10.80 3.73 -5.12
N HIS A 106 -10.31 4.95 -4.97
CA HIS A 106 -10.99 5.96 -4.15
C HIS A 106 -12.40 6.32 -4.65
N LYS A 107 -12.63 6.31 -5.97
CA LYS A 107 -13.98 6.52 -6.54
C LYS A 107 -14.95 5.38 -6.22
N ALA A 108 -14.45 4.21 -5.85
CA ALA A 108 -15.26 3.07 -5.45
C ALA A 108 -15.63 3.07 -3.95
N MET A 109 -15.14 4.05 -3.18
CA MET A 109 -15.47 4.17 -1.76
C MET A 109 -16.95 4.47 -1.54
N ASP A 110 -17.54 3.75 -0.60
CA ASP A 110 -18.89 4.01 -0.12
C ASP A 110 -18.94 5.34 0.66
N GLN A 111 -20.11 5.96 0.62
CA GLN A 111 -20.39 7.20 1.35
C GLN A 111 -20.96 6.87 2.73
N GLY A 112 -20.71 7.75 3.70
CA GLY A 112 -21.13 7.57 5.09
C GLY A 112 -19.95 7.26 6.01
N LYS A 113 -20.01 7.79 7.23
CA LYS A 113 -18.86 7.87 8.15
C LYS A 113 -18.15 6.53 8.36
N ASP A 114 -18.90 5.49 8.69
CA ASP A 114 -18.33 4.17 9.02
C ASP A 114 -17.94 3.37 7.77
N ALA A 115 -18.76 3.44 6.71
CA ALA A 115 -18.47 2.79 5.44
C ALA A 115 -17.22 3.40 4.80
N TYR A 116 -17.10 4.71 4.82
CA TYR A 116 -15.93 5.42 4.29
C TYR A 116 -14.64 5.08 5.07
N MET A 117 -14.71 4.98 6.42
CA MET A 117 -13.55 4.57 7.23
C MET A 117 -13.12 3.15 6.89
N LEU A 118 -14.07 2.20 6.81
CA LEU A 118 -13.78 0.82 6.43
C LEU A 118 -13.11 0.76 5.06
N ASP A 119 -13.67 1.44 4.07
CA ASP A 119 -13.13 1.45 2.71
C ASP A 119 -11.73 2.07 2.63
N ARG A 120 -11.45 3.12 3.40
CA ARG A 120 -10.10 3.68 3.49
C ARG A 120 -9.09 2.65 3.99
N LEU A 121 -9.43 1.88 5.02
CA LEU A 121 -8.55 0.83 5.57
C LEU A 121 -8.37 -0.33 4.56
N LEU A 122 -9.45 -0.81 3.95
CA LEU A 122 -9.39 -1.92 3.01
C LEU A 122 -8.68 -1.54 1.71
N ILE A 123 -8.93 -0.36 1.16
CA ILE A 123 -8.23 0.12 -0.04
C ILE A 123 -6.76 0.34 0.24
N ALA A 124 -6.39 0.94 1.39
CA ALA A 124 -5.00 1.06 1.78
C ALA A 124 -4.33 -0.32 1.86
N SER A 125 -4.97 -1.31 2.49
CA SER A 125 -4.47 -2.69 2.54
C SER A 125 -4.24 -3.28 1.13
N ILE A 126 -5.17 -3.08 0.21
CA ILE A 126 -5.05 -3.58 -1.19
C ILE A 126 -3.90 -2.89 -1.92
N VAL A 127 -3.75 -1.57 -1.77
CA VAL A 127 -2.66 -0.79 -2.39
C VAL A 127 -1.30 -1.28 -1.89
N GLU A 128 -1.14 -1.47 -0.57
CA GLU A 128 0.09 -1.99 0.03
C GLU A 128 0.39 -3.43 -0.43
N ALA A 129 -0.62 -4.29 -0.52
CA ALA A 129 -0.45 -5.66 -1.03
C ALA A 129 0.00 -5.66 -2.50
N ARG A 130 -0.52 -4.75 -3.33
CA ARG A 130 -0.08 -4.58 -4.71
C ARG A 130 1.35 -4.06 -4.78
N GLY A 131 1.72 -3.11 -3.93
CA GLY A 131 3.09 -2.62 -3.77
C GLY A 131 4.04 -3.75 -3.39
N ALA A 132 3.71 -4.54 -2.38
CA ALA A 132 4.50 -5.69 -1.92
C ALA A 132 4.74 -6.71 -3.05
N GLU A 133 3.70 -7.07 -3.81
CA GLU A 133 3.82 -7.97 -4.97
C GLU A 133 4.78 -7.40 -6.02
N ARG A 134 4.59 -6.15 -6.42
CA ARG A 134 5.38 -5.51 -7.48
C ARG A 134 6.83 -5.29 -7.09
N PHE A 135 7.09 -4.84 -5.87
CA PHE A 135 8.46 -4.73 -5.36
C PHE A 135 9.16 -6.09 -5.26
N ARG A 136 8.41 -7.15 -4.94
CA ARG A 136 8.95 -8.53 -4.95
C ARG A 136 9.36 -8.97 -6.35
N LEU A 137 8.55 -8.70 -7.36
CA LEU A 137 8.87 -8.99 -8.76
C LEU A 137 10.14 -8.25 -9.20
N ILE A 138 10.25 -6.97 -8.88
CA ILE A 138 11.44 -6.15 -9.17
C ILE A 138 12.67 -6.72 -8.45
N ALA A 139 12.58 -7.02 -7.16
CA ALA A 139 13.68 -7.59 -6.39
C ALA A 139 14.16 -8.91 -7.00
N ASN A 140 13.24 -9.75 -7.47
CA ASN A 140 13.60 -11.04 -8.10
C ASN A 140 14.30 -10.84 -9.44
N ALA A 141 13.91 -9.84 -10.23
CA ALA A 141 14.50 -9.52 -11.54
C ALA A 141 15.87 -8.83 -11.43
N LEU A 142 16.15 -8.13 -10.33
CA LEU A 142 17.41 -7.42 -10.15
C LEU A 142 18.59 -8.37 -9.90
N PRO A 143 19.79 -8.05 -10.41
CA PRO A 143 21.00 -8.80 -10.09
C PRO A 143 21.34 -8.70 -8.60
N LYS A 144 22.09 -9.67 -8.09
CA LYS A 144 22.58 -9.65 -6.69
C LYS A 144 23.30 -8.32 -6.39
N GLY A 145 22.93 -7.68 -5.29
CA GLY A 145 23.52 -6.41 -4.87
C GLY A 145 22.62 -5.59 -3.96
N LYS A 146 23.08 -4.39 -3.63
CA LYS A 146 22.38 -3.49 -2.69
C LYS A 146 20.97 -3.10 -3.14
N LEU A 147 20.78 -2.86 -4.45
CA LEU A 147 19.47 -2.48 -4.99
C LEU A 147 18.45 -3.62 -4.86
N LYS A 148 18.86 -4.87 -5.12
CA LYS A 148 18.02 -6.04 -4.88
C LYS A 148 17.64 -6.16 -3.40
N GLN A 149 18.60 -6.01 -2.50
CA GLN A 149 18.35 -6.06 -1.05
C GLN A 149 17.38 -4.94 -0.62
N PHE A 150 17.56 -3.75 -1.17
CA PHE A 150 16.65 -2.62 -0.93
C PHE A 150 15.21 -2.97 -1.31
N TYR A 151 14.96 -3.48 -2.53
CA TYR A 151 13.61 -3.82 -2.97
C TYR A 151 13.03 -5.06 -2.25
N GLN A 152 13.85 -5.98 -1.79
CA GLN A 152 13.41 -7.05 -0.89
C GLN A 152 12.89 -6.48 0.44
N ALA A 153 13.65 -5.56 1.04
CA ALA A 153 13.27 -4.92 2.31
C ALA A 153 11.99 -4.09 2.17
N ILE A 154 11.85 -3.30 1.09
CA ILE A 154 10.62 -2.55 0.80
C ILE A 154 9.44 -3.52 0.63
N SER A 155 9.56 -4.58 -0.16
CA SER A 155 8.50 -5.57 -0.33
C SER A 155 8.07 -6.21 1.00
N ASP A 156 9.01 -6.50 1.89
CA ASP A 156 8.72 -7.05 3.23
C ASP A 156 8.02 -6.01 4.11
N SER A 157 8.38 -4.73 3.99
CA SER A 157 7.71 -3.62 4.67
C SER A 157 6.26 -3.47 4.22
N GLU A 158 6.00 -3.40 2.91
CA GLU A 158 4.66 -3.31 2.34
C GLU A 158 3.78 -4.50 2.75
N SER A 159 4.38 -5.69 2.87
CA SER A 159 3.68 -6.89 3.36
C SER A 159 3.21 -6.72 4.81
N ARG A 160 3.96 -6.02 5.66
CA ARG A 160 3.52 -5.68 7.02
C ARG A 160 2.47 -4.59 7.03
N HIS A 161 2.58 -3.61 6.13
CA HIS A 161 1.63 -2.50 6.02
C HIS A 161 0.23 -2.99 5.62
N TYR A 162 0.10 -3.88 4.63
CA TYR A 162 -1.22 -4.38 4.27
C TYR A 162 -1.88 -5.15 5.42
N GLN A 163 -1.10 -5.94 6.18
CA GLN A 163 -1.60 -6.65 7.36
C GLN A 163 -2.00 -5.69 8.48
N LEU A 164 -1.25 -4.59 8.67
CA LEU A 164 -1.59 -3.55 9.64
C LEU A 164 -2.98 -2.96 9.36
N PHE A 165 -3.27 -2.61 8.10
CA PHE A 165 -4.57 -2.08 7.72
C PHE A 165 -5.71 -3.07 7.92
N LEU A 166 -5.51 -4.37 7.65
CA LEU A 166 -6.48 -5.41 7.95
C LEU A 166 -6.73 -5.56 9.46
N LYS A 167 -5.67 -5.48 10.26
CA LYS A 167 -5.75 -5.49 11.72
C LYS A 167 -6.57 -4.32 12.25
N LEU A 168 -6.33 -3.12 11.73
CA LEU A 168 -7.10 -1.94 12.08
C LEU A 168 -8.56 -2.07 11.65
N ALA A 169 -8.84 -2.62 10.47
CA ALA A 169 -10.21 -2.91 10.04
C ALA A 169 -10.90 -3.88 11.02
N ALA A 170 -10.25 -4.99 11.39
CA ALA A 170 -10.78 -5.97 12.35
C ALA A 170 -10.91 -5.42 13.78
N HIS A 171 -10.15 -4.39 14.14
CA HIS A 171 -10.29 -3.72 15.43
C HIS A 171 -11.57 -2.86 15.54
N TYR A 172 -12.01 -2.27 14.42
CA TYR A 172 -13.15 -1.33 14.41
C TYR A 172 -14.43 -1.89 13.78
N PHE A 173 -14.36 -2.99 13.05
CA PHE A 173 -15.48 -3.54 12.29
C PHE A 173 -15.54 -5.06 12.41
N ASP A 174 -16.76 -5.60 12.34
CA ASP A 174 -17.00 -7.04 12.36
C ASP A 174 -16.62 -7.70 11.01
N GLU A 175 -16.20 -8.96 11.07
CA GLU A 175 -15.81 -9.75 9.89
C GLU A 175 -16.92 -9.82 8.83
N GLU A 176 -18.17 -9.89 9.27
CA GLU A 176 -19.38 -9.92 8.39
C GLU A 176 -19.51 -8.66 7.54
N ARG A 177 -18.93 -7.54 7.96
CA ARG A 177 -18.83 -6.31 7.16
C ARG A 177 -17.55 -6.28 6.31
N ILE A 178 -16.43 -6.72 6.86
CA ILE A 178 -15.11 -6.65 6.22
C ILE A 178 -15.07 -7.60 5.02
N SER A 179 -15.39 -8.90 5.21
CA SER A 179 -15.14 -9.92 4.20
C SER A 179 -15.86 -9.69 2.87
N PRO A 180 -17.18 -9.40 2.83
CA PRO A 180 -17.87 -9.14 1.56
C PRO A 180 -17.39 -7.83 0.90
N ARG A 181 -17.07 -6.81 1.70
CA ARG A 181 -16.57 -5.54 1.15
C ARG A 181 -15.16 -5.67 0.58
N LEU A 182 -14.27 -6.38 1.26
CA LEU A 182 -12.93 -6.69 0.79
C LEU A 182 -12.98 -7.47 -0.54
N THR A 183 -13.82 -8.49 -0.64
CA THR A 183 -14.02 -9.25 -1.89
C THR A 183 -14.46 -8.34 -3.03
N SER A 184 -15.44 -7.47 -2.80
CA SER A 184 -15.92 -6.51 -3.81
C SER A 184 -14.81 -5.55 -4.25
N LEU A 185 -14.01 -5.02 -3.32
CA LEU A 185 -12.90 -4.11 -3.63
C LEU A 185 -11.77 -4.81 -4.39
N LEU A 186 -11.48 -6.08 -4.09
CA LEU A 186 -10.51 -6.89 -4.82
C LEU A 186 -10.95 -7.14 -6.29
N ASP A 187 -12.24 -7.35 -6.53
CA ASP A 187 -12.77 -7.49 -7.89
C ASP A 187 -12.68 -6.17 -8.67
N ILE A 188 -12.95 -5.05 -8.01
CA ILE A 188 -12.79 -3.71 -8.58
C ILE A 188 -11.32 -3.45 -8.90
N GLU A 189 -10.40 -3.75 -7.97
CA GLU A 189 -8.96 -3.61 -8.17
C GLU A 189 -8.49 -4.44 -9.38
N ALA A 190 -8.90 -5.70 -9.48
CA ALA A 190 -8.56 -6.56 -10.59
C ALA A 190 -9.02 -5.98 -11.94
N ALA A 191 -10.22 -5.41 -12.00
CA ALA A 191 -10.72 -4.74 -13.19
C ALA A 191 -9.90 -3.48 -13.54
N ILE A 192 -9.47 -2.71 -12.53
CA ILE A 192 -8.60 -1.56 -12.72
C ILE A 192 -7.27 -1.99 -13.31
N ILE A 193 -6.59 -2.97 -12.71
CA ILE A 193 -5.27 -3.47 -13.15
C ILE A 193 -5.33 -3.95 -14.61
N ARG A 194 -6.36 -4.68 -15.00
CA ARG A 194 -6.53 -5.15 -16.40
C ARG A 194 -6.73 -4.03 -17.41
N SER A 195 -7.24 -2.89 -16.98
CA SER A 195 -7.61 -1.77 -17.87
C SER A 195 -6.57 -0.64 -17.92
N LEU A 196 -5.61 -0.61 -17.00
CA LEU A 196 -4.57 0.41 -16.99
C LEU A 196 -3.52 0.13 -18.07
N PRO A 197 -3.01 1.18 -18.74
CA PRO A 197 -1.90 1.02 -19.66
C PRO A 197 -0.63 0.62 -18.91
N LEU A 198 0.26 -0.11 -19.59
CA LEU A 198 1.58 -0.42 -19.06
C LEU A 198 2.41 0.86 -18.98
N ALA A 199 3.03 1.09 -17.83
CA ALA A 199 3.91 2.22 -17.59
C ALA A 199 5.05 1.82 -16.64
N PRO A 200 6.22 2.49 -16.67
CA PRO A 200 7.28 2.31 -15.70
C PRO A 200 6.91 3.04 -14.39
N ALA A 201 5.88 2.56 -13.73
CA ALA A 201 5.27 3.12 -12.52
C ALA A 201 4.87 2.00 -11.56
N LEU A 202 4.74 2.34 -10.27
CA LEU A 202 4.35 1.36 -9.26
C LEU A 202 2.91 0.88 -9.49
N HIS A 203 2.02 1.79 -9.91
CA HIS A 203 0.61 1.48 -10.20
C HIS A 203 0.20 1.79 -11.64
#